data_ca08ece207cbdf2a86fdc644b5959f05
#
_entry.id   ca08ece207cbdf2a86fdc644b5959f05
#
_cell.length_a   1.000
_cell.length_b   1.000
_cell.length_c   1.000
_cell.angle_alpha   90.00
_cell.angle_beta   90.00
_cell.angle_gamma   90.00
#
_symmetry.space_group_name_H-M   'P 1'
#
loop_
_entity.id
_entity.type
_entity.pdbx_description
1 polymer ?
#
loop_
_entity_poly.entity_id
_entity_poly.type
_entity_poly.pdbx_seq_one_letter_code
_entity_poly.pdbx_strand_id
1 'polypeptide(L)'
;YKGQLRTSADQSWAVDASVFTHRDSLYLVWFGIPEQPIPYIFNCIYIARLENPWTLATRPVMIGIPDQRWERHDPEAAFSMGSPQPLKSPDGNLIHLVYSAGGNRPPYSALGLMTAQSGSNLLDPASWKKSPQPVFCQNDTLGVFGPEHCSFIKSPDGTEDYIFYHARYRLEPAANDLRTPRLQKFSWDKKGFPVFGQPIPCHVKQPKPSGTAI
;
A
#
# COMPACT_ATOMS: atom_id res chain seq x y z
N TYR A 1 -27.11 0.46 -6.94
CA TYR A 1 -26.14 1.56 -6.92
C TYR A 1 -26.59 2.63 -5.92
N LYS A 2 -25.69 3.05 -5.03
CA LYS A 2 -25.98 4.01 -3.95
C LYS A 2 -25.42 5.42 -4.23
N GLY A 3 -24.84 5.63 -5.38
CA GLY A 3 -24.23 6.89 -5.77
C GLY A 3 -22.71 6.91 -5.62
N GLN A 4 -22.11 8.03 -5.96
CA GLN A 4 -20.69 8.28 -5.83
C GLN A 4 -20.34 8.55 -4.35
N LEU A 5 -19.29 7.91 -3.87
CA LEU A 5 -18.70 8.25 -2.58
C LEU A 5 -17.87 9.53 -2.76
N ARG A 6 -18.31 10.64 -2.15
CA ARG A 6 -17.63 11.93 -2.27
C ARG A 6 -16.53 12.03 -1.23
N THR A 7 -15.29 12.04 -1.68
CA THR A 7 -14.09 12.14 -0.84
C THR A 7 -13.55 13.57 -0.70
N SER A 8 -14.09 14.51 -1.49
CA SER A 8 -13.77 15.95 -1.40
C SER A 8 -14.96 16.80 -1.86
N ALA A 9 -14.97 18.08 -1.49
CA ALA A 9 -16.03 19.02 -1.87
C ALA A 9 -16.04 19.32 -3.39
N ASP A 10 -14.88 19.37 -4.00
CA ASP A 10 -14.65 19.70 -5.41
C ASP A 10 -14.61 18.48 -6.34
N GLN A 11 -14.84 17.27 -5.80
CA GLN A 11 -14.74 15.99 -6.51
C GLN A 11 -13.35 15.76 -7.14
N SER A 12 -12.30 16.26 -6.50
CA SER A 12 -10.93 16.01 -6.94
C SER A 12 -10.64 14.51 -7.04
N TRP A 13 -9.69 14.18 -7.87
CA TRP A 13 -9.33 12.81 -8.22
C TRP A 13 -8.94 11.99 -6.99
N ALA A 14 -9.58 10.83 -6.82
CA ALA A 14 -9.37 9.88 -5.73
C ALA A 14 -9.52 8.46 -6.25
N VAL A 15 -8.53 7.61 -6.02
CA VAL A 15 -8.50 6.24 -6.56
C VAL A 15 -7.87 5.24 -5.59
N ASP A 16 -7.92 3.95 -5.96
CA ASP A 16 -7.35 2.80 -5.26
C ASP A 16 -7.72 2.76 -3.78
N ALA A 17 -9.01 2.88 -3.54
CA ALA A 17 -9.53 2.85 -2.19
C ALA A 17 -9.52 1.43 -1.62
N SER A 18 -9.13 1.31 -0.34
CA SER A 18 -9.23 0.09 0.45
C SER A 18 -10.01 0.35 1.73
N VAL A 19 -10.68 -0.68 2.22
CA VAL A 19 -11.53 -0.59 3.42
C VAL A 19 -11.03 -1.57 4.47
N PHE A 20 -11.05 -1.16 5.72
CA PHE A 20 -10.76 -2.05 6.84
C PHE A 20 -11.60 -1.72 8.07
N THR A 21 -11.86 -2.74 8.88
CA THR A 21 -12.54 -2.57 10.18
C THR A 21 -11.52 -2.45 11.29
N HIS A 22 -11.70 -1.51 12.18
CA HIS A 22 -10.92 -1.38 13.40
C HIS A 22 -11.80 -0.87 14.54
N ARG A 23 -11.84 -1.58 15.69
CA ARG A 23 -12.65 -1.26 16.88
C ARG A 23 -14.09 -0.88 16.54
N ASP A 24 -14.79 -1.79 15.87
CA ASP A 24 -16.19 -1.64 15.43
C ASP A 24 -16.46 -0.45 14.50
N SER A 25 -15.41 0.18 14.00
CA SER A 25 -15.47 1.26 13.02
C SER A 25 -14.93 0.81 11.67
N LEU A 26 -15.59 1.26 10.62
CA LEU A 26 -15.18 1.03 9.24
C LEU A 26 -14.38 2.23 8.75
N TYR A 27 -13.21 2.00 8.18
CA TYR A 27 -12.32 3.01 7.63
C TYR A 27 -12.12 2.82 6.14
N LEU A 28 -12.10 3.92 5.40
CA LEU A 28 -11.69 4.01 4.01
C LEU A 28 -10.32 4.67 3.96
N VAL A 29 -9.39 4.09 3.23
CA VAL A 29 -8.11 4.70 2.85
C VAL A 29 -8.01 4.75 1.34
N TRP A 30 -7.45 5.80 0.80
CA TRP A 30 -7.28 5.99 -0.65
C TRP A 30 -6.13 6.94 -0.92
N PHE A 31 -5.77 7.12 -2.17
CA PHE A 31 -4.89 8.21 -2.54
C PHE A 31 -5.57 9.19 -3.50
N GLY A 32 -5.14 10.44 -3.42
CA GLY A 32 -5.75 11.52 -4.18
C GLY A 32 -4.92 12.80 -4.18
N ILE A 33 -5.37 13.76 -4.97
CA ILE A 33 -4.74 15.08 -5.07
C ILE A 33 -5.00 15.85 -3.76
N PRO A 34 -4.00 16.55 -3.18
CA PRO A 34 -4.23 17.40 -2.02
C PRO A 34 -5.16 18.56 -2.37
N GLU A 35 -6.10 18.89 -1.44
CA GLU A 35 -7.06 20.00 -1.63
C GLU A 35 -6.34 21.34 -1.88
N GLN A 36 -5.20 21.56 -1.23
CA GLN A 36 -4.32 22.68 -1.53
C GLN A 36 -3.08 22.15 -2.24
N PRO A 37 -2.68 22.78 -3.37
CA PRO A 37 -1.50 22.35 -4.10
C PRO A 37 -0.25 22.36 -3.21
N ILE A 38 0.46 21.25 -3.19
CA ILE A 38 1.77 21.12 -2.55
C ILE A 38 2.80 21.02 -3.67
N PRO A 39 3.82 21.89 -3.72
CA PRO A 39 4.80 21.87 -4.80
C PRO A 39 5.40 20.49 -5.03
N TYR A 40 5.40 20.03 -6.28
CA TYR A 40 5.93 18.74 -6.74
C TYR A 40 5.22 17.49 -6.20
N ILE A 41 4.18 17.62 -5.35
CA ILE A 41 3.39 16.51 -4.84
C ILE A 41 2.10 16.40 -5.64
N PHE A 42 1.89 15.24 -6.26
CA PHE A 42 0.68 14.94 -7.02
C PHE A 42 -0.35 14.19 -6.19
N ASN A 43 0.08 13.14 -5.44
CA ASN A 43 -0.83 12.34 -4.65
C ASN A 43 -0.37 12.14 -3.20
N CYS A 44 -1.35 12.14 -2.32
CA CYS A 44 -1.24 11.90 -0.89
C CYS A 44 -2.15 10.75 -0.47
N ILE A 45 -1.90 10.16 0.70
CA ILE A 45 -2.78 9.15 1.30
C ILE A 45 -3.75 9.82 2.26
N TYR A 46 -5.02 9.47 2.12
CA TYR A 46 -6.13 9.92 2.93
C TYR A 46 -6.78 8.78 3.69
N ILE A 47 -7.42 9.11 4.80
CA ILE A 47 -8.28 8.24 5.59
C ILE A 47 -9.57 8.96 5.97
N ALA A 48 -10.67 8.21 6.04
CA ALA A 48 -11.92 8.66 6.63
C ALA A 48 -12.62 7.48 7.32
N ARG A 49 -13.45 7.76 8.30
CA ARG A 49 -14.37 6.78 8.85
C ARG A 49 -15.62 6.71 7.99
N LEU A 50 -16.13 5.52 7.80
CA LEU A 50 -17.41 5.26 7.15
C LEU A 50 -18.50 5.04 8.19
N GLU A 51 -19.68 5.59 7.96
CA GLU A 51 -20.91 5.25 8.69
C GLU A 51 -21.48 3.92 8.20
N ASN A 52 -21.42 3.71 6.90
CA ASN A 52 -21.84 2.51 6.18
C ASN A 52 -20.99 2.41 4.89
N PRO A 53 -21.07 1.34 4.08
CA PRO A 53 -20.20 1.16 2.91
C PRO A 53 -20.26 2.26 1.83
N TRP A 54 -21.20 3.19 1.90
CA TRP A 54 -21.39 4.24 0.88
C TRP A 54 -21.51 5.67 1.47
N THR A 55 -21.25 5.86 2.78
CA THR A 55 -21.36 7.17 3.43
C THR A 55 -20.13 7.43 4.31
N LEU A 56 -19.46 8.56 4.11
CA LEU A 56 -18.41 9.01 5.02
C LEU A 56 -19.03 9.54 6.31
N ALA A 57 -18.56 9.06 7.46
CA ALA A 57 -18.91 9.59 8.79
C ALA A 57 -18.04 10.78 9.21
N THR A 58 -16.87 10.94 8.58
CA THR A 58 -15.92 12.03 8.89
C THR A 58 -15.45 12.70 7.62
N ARG A 59 -14.92 13.92 7.75
CA ARG A 59 -14.15 14.53 6.67
C ARG A 59 -12.89 13.68 6.38
N PRO A 60 -12.42 13.65 5.13
CA PRO A 60 -11.12 13.10 4.78
C PRO A 60 -9.99 13.75 5.57
N VAL A 61 -9.05 12.96 6.01
CA VAL A 61 -7.83 13.40 6.67
C VAL A 61 -6.63 12.93 5.87
N MET A 62 -5.77 13.84 5.45
CA MET A 62 -4.50 13.51 4.82
C MET A 62 -3.52 12.99 5.88
N ILE A 63 -3.12 11.73 5.76
CA ILE A 63 -2.25 11.05 6.73
C ILE A 63 -0.85 10.76 6.20
N GLY A 64 -0.60 10.92 4.92
CA GLY A 64 0.71 10.68 4.32
C GLY A 64 0.95 11.53 3.09
N ILE A 65 2.15 12.11 3.04
CA ILE A 65 2.71 12.82 1.87
C ILE A 65 4.03 12.16 1.48
N PRO A 66 4.48 12.20 0.21
CA PRO A 66 5.76 11.64 -0.21
C PRO A 66 6.90 12.58 0.25
N ASP A 67 7.37 12.43 1.49
CA ASP A 67 8.40 13.26 2.11
C ASP A 67 9.74 12.54 2.33
N GLN A 68 9.78 11.20 2.16
CA GLN A 68 11.01 10.43 2.23
C GLN A 68 11.80 10.54 0.92
N ARG A 69 13.13 10.49 1.01
CA ARG A 69 14.00 10.63 -0.16
C ARG A 69 13.71 9.58 -1.24
N TRP A 70 13.45 8.34 -0.86
CA TRP A 70 13.19 7.25 -1.78
C TRP A 70 11.81 7.36 -2.47
N GLU A 71 10.84 8.02 -1.85
CA GLU A 71 9.52 8.29 -2.42
C GLU A 71 9.56 9.31 -3.57
N ARG A 72 10.66 10.03 -3.67
CA ARG A 72 10.93 11.11 -4.64
C ARG A 72 12.03 10.73 -5.63
N HIS A 73 12.22 9.46 -5.87
CA HIS A 73 13.35 8.95 -6.64
C HIS A 73 13.23 9.20 -8.14
N ASP A 74 12.00 9.24 -8.69
CA ASP A 74 11.80 9.52 -10.10
C ASP A 74 11.94 11.03 -10.37
N PRO A 75 13.05 11.48 -11.03
CA PRO A 75 13.31 12.90 -11.23
C PRO A 75 12.39 13.56 -12.27
N GLU A 76 11.67 12.76 -13.07
CA GLU A 76 10.81 13.23 -14.15
C GLU A 76 9.31 13.12 -13.83
N ALA A 77 8.98 12.58 -12.66
CA ALA A 77 7.59 12.43 -12.22
C ALA A 77 7.27 13.33 -11.03
N ALA A 78 6.03 13.79 -10.94
CA ALA A 78 5.51 14.36 -9.72
C ALA A 78 5.49 13.31 -8.60
N PHE A 79 5.84 13.72 -7.40
CA PHE A 79 5.95 12.82 -6.26
C PHE A 79 4.56 12.31 -5.84
N SER A 80 4.45 11.01 -5.67
CA SER A 80 3.19 10.35 -5.36
C SER A 80 3.36 9.24 -4.33
N MET A 81 2.37 9.12 -3.46
CA MET A 81 2.10 7.92 -2.68
C MET A 81 0.76 7.36 -3.14
N GLY A 82 0.62 6.05 -3.26
CA GLY A 82 -0.59 5.48 -3.81
C GLY A 82 -0.92 4.07 -3.32
N SER A 83 -2.11 3.61 -3.69
CA SER A 83 -2.60 2.24 -3.50
C SER A 83 -2.44 1.72 -2.06
N PRO A 84 -2.90 2.47 -1.03
CA PRO A 84 -2.73 2.07 0.37
C PRO A 84 -3.50 0.79 0.67
N GLN A 85 -2.82 -0.21 1.24
CA GLN A 85 -3.41 -1.48 1.65
C GLN A 85 -3.25 -1.68 3.15
N PRO A 86 -4.36 -1.85 3.88
CA PRO A 86 -4.32 -2.08 5.32
C PRO A 86 -3.85 -3.49 5.64
N LEU A 87 -3.05 -3.61 6.70
CA LEU A 87 -2.56 -4.87 7.22
C LEU A 87 -2.44 -4.77 8.74
N LYS A 88 -3.06 -5.69 9.48
CA LYS A 88 -2.95 -5.73 10.94
C LYS A 88 -1.83 -6.67 11.37
N SER A 89 -1.09 -6.28 12.41
CA SER A 89 -0.15 -7.19 13.06
C SER A 89 -0.87 -8.42 13.63
N PRO A 90 -0.19 -9.58 13.76
CA PRO A 90 -0.81 -10.80 14.27
C PRO A 90 -1.41 -10.67 15.67
N ASP A 91 -0.79 -9.85 16.53
CA ASP A 91 -1.26 -9.56 17.88
C ASP A 91 -2.33 -8.46 17.95
N GLY A 92 -2.65 -7.82 16.79
CA GLY A 92 -3.62 -6.74 16.68
C GLY A 92 -3.18 -5.40 17.28
N ASN A 93 -1.94 -5.26 17.73
CA ASN A 93 -1.44 -4.05 18.37
C ASN A 93 -1.05 -2.94 17.39
N LEU A 94 -0.78 -3.29 16.14
CA LEU A 94 -0.39 -2.37 15.09
C LEU A 94 -1.35 -2.43 13.89
N ILE A 95 -1.61 -1.25 13.33
CA ILE A 95 -2.26 -1.08 12.04
C ILE A 95 -1.22 -0.55 11.07
N HIS A 96 -1.00 -1.28 10.01
CA HIS A 96 -0.10 -0.91 8.93
C HIS A 96 -0.89 -0.48 7.70
N LEU A 97 -0.35 0.48 6.96
CA LEU A 97 -0.71 0.77 5.58
C LEU A 97 0.53 0.56 4.72
N VAL A 98 0.47 -0.41 3.85
CA VAL A 98 1.49 -0.62 2.81
C VAL A 98 1.07 0.16 1.57
N TYR A 99 1.96 0.94 1.00
CA TYR A 99 1.67 1.85 -0.11
C TYR A 99 2.76 1.81 -1.18
N SER A 100 2.42 2.20 -2.38
CA SER A 100 3.37 2.36 -3.48
C SER A 100 3.92 3.79 -3.52
N ALA A 101 5.20 3.97 -3.78
CA ALA A 101 5.82 5.28 -4.01
C ALA A 101 7.12 5.16 -4.83
N GLY A 102 7.77 6.28 -5.11
CA GLY A 102 9.03 6.35 -5.85
C GLY A 102 8.87 6.55 -7.36
N GLY A 103 7.64 6.69 -7.83
CA GLY A 103 7.29 6.80 -9.24
C GLY A 103 6.61 5.55 -9.77
N ASN A 104 6.08 5.61 -10.99
CA ASN A 104 5.40 4.51 -11.66
C ASN A 104 6.25 3.83 -12.74
N ARG A 105 7.52 4.17 -12.81
CA ARG A 105 8.51 3.63 -13.76
C ARG A 105 9.59 2.85 -13.03
N PRO A 106 10.07 1.72 -13.59
CA PRO A 106 11.26 1.09 -13.05
C PRO A 106 12.50 2.00 -13.30
N PRO A 107 13.47 1.99 -12.39
CA PRO A 107 13.60 1.14 -11.19
C PRO A 107 12.98 1.75 -9.92
N TYR A 108 12.22 2.83 -10.01
CA TYR A 108 11.93 3.72 -8.89
C TYR A 108 10.81 3.23 -7.98
N SER A 109 9.83 2.51 -8.51
CA SER A 109 8.68 2.03 -7.71
C SER A 109 9.09 1.06 -6.62
N ALA A 110 8.55 1.26 -5.43
CA ALA A 110 8.74 0.41 -4.26
C ALA A 110 7.55 0.49 -3.32
N LEU A 111 7.44 -0.45 -2.37
CA LEU A 111 6.45 -0.41 -1.32
C LEU A 111 7.01 0.19 -0.04
N GLY A 112 6.30 1.16 0.51
CA GLY A 112 6.52 1.76 1.80
C GLY A 112 5.58 1.23 2.86
N LEU A 113 5.84 1.62 4.12
CA LEU A 113 5.04 1.22 5.27
C LEU A 113 4.77 2.43 6.16
N MET A 114 3.50 2.66 6.46
CA MET A 114 3.05 3.54 7.53
C MET A 114 2.45 2.69 8.63
N THR A 115 2.73 3.02 9.90
CA THR A 115 2.26 2.24 11.05
C THR A 115 1.67 3.15 12.11
N ALA A 116 0.50 2.77 12.64
CA ALA A 116 -0.12 3.36 13.81
C ALA A 116 -0.32 2.31 14.90
N GLN A 117 -0.27 2.74 16.17
CA GLN A 117 -0.71 1.89 17.28
C GLN A 117 -2.22 1.67 17.19
N SER A 118 -2.69 0.46 17.44
CA SER A 118 -4.12 0.16 17.39
C SER A 118 -4.92 0.94 18.44
N GLY A 119 -4.25 1.42 19.49
CA GLY A 119 -4.81 2.30 20.54
C GLY A 119 -4.96 3.76 20.15
N SER A 120 -4.30 4.21 19.09
CA SER A 120 -4.28 5.63 18.71
C SER A 120 -5.50 6.05 17.89
N ASN A 121 -5.69 7.36 17.74
CA ASN A 121 -6.69 7.90 16.84
C ASN A 121 -6.17 7.82 15.38
N LEU A 122 -6.73 6.92 14.58
CA LEU A 122 -6.30 6.72 13.18
C LEU A 122 -6.60 7.93 12.27
N LEU A 123 -7.50 8.83 12.69
CA LEU A 123 -7.79 10.10 11.99
C LEU A 123 -6.81 11.22 12.39
N ASP A 124 -5.84 10.96 13.26
CA ASP A 124 -4.79 11.91 13.58
C ASP A 124 -3.54 11.57 12.73
N PRO A 125 -3.07 12.47 11.84
CA PRO A 125 -1.85 12.25 11.06
C PRO A 125 -0.63 11.93 11.93
N ALA A 126 -0.54 12.49 13.14
CA ALA A 126 0.57 12.25 14.06
C ALA A 126 0.63 10.80 14.59
N SER A 127 -0.47 10.04 14.50
CA SER A 127 -0.52 8.62 14.85
C SER A 127 0.26 7.74 13.87
N TRP A 128 0.47 8.19 12.64
CA TRP A 128 1.09 7.42 11.57
C TRP A 128 2.58 7.69 11.48
N LYS A 129 3.37 6.64 11.55
CA LYS A 129 4.84 6.70 11.43
C LYS A 129 5.27 5.94 10.18
N LYS A 130 5.97 6.62 9.27
CA LYS A 130 6.52 5.99 8.07
C LYS A 130 7.85 5.29 8.34
N SER A 131 8.08 4.17 7.66
CA SER A 131 9.40 3.59 7.53
C SER A 131 10.31 4.54 6.75
N PRO A 132 11.55 4.80 7.19
CA PRO A 132 12.47 5.70 6.49
C PRO A 132 13.01 5.12 5.17
N GLN A 133 12.83 3.82 4.96
CA GLN A 133 13.23 3.09 3.77
C GLN A 133 12.06 2.27 3.23
N PRO A 134 12.06 1.93 1.93
CA PRO A 134 11.06 1.01 1.40
C PRO A 134 11.17 -0.35 2.13
N VAL A 135 10.03 -0.99 2.34
CA VAL A 135 9.95 -2.31 2.97
C VAL A 135 9.95 -3.45 1.95
N PHE A 136 9.75 -3.11 0.67
CA PHE A 136 9.79 -4.06 -0.42
C PHE A 136 10.15 -3.31 -1.71
N CYS A 137 11.29 -3.61 -2.30
CA CYS A 137 11.82 -2.92 -3.47
C CYS A 137 12.38 -3.91 -4.49
N GLN A 138 12.80 -3.39 -5.63
CA GLN A 138 13.39 -4.18 -6.70
C GLN A 138 14.59 -5.03 -6.25
N ASN A 139 14.86 -6.07 -7.01
CA ASN A 139 16.06 -6.86 -6.90
C ASN A 139 16.66 -7.07 -8.29
N ASP A 140 17.74 -6.35 -8.57
CA ASP A 140 18.42 -6.36 -9.88
C ASP A 140 19.01 -7.74 -10.19
N THR A 141 19.60 -8.41 -9.19
CA THR A 141 20.17 -9.74 -9.34
C THR A 141 19.13 -10.78 -9.72
N LEU A 142 17.91 -10.64 -9.21
CA LEU A 142 16.80 -11.55 -9.52
C LEU A 142 15.96 -11.09 -10.71
N GLY A 143 16.27 -9.94 -11.32
CA GLY A 143 15.50 -9.41 -12.46
C GLY A 143 14.04 -9.08 -12.08
N VAL A 144 13.83 -8.49 -10.92
CA VAL A 144 12.50 -8.05 -10.47
C VAL A 144 12.53 -6.56 -10.20
N PHE A 145 11.73 -5.80 -10.95
CA PHE A 145 11.78 -4.35 -10.95
C PHE A 145 10.44 -3.73 -10.60
N GLY A 146 10.47 -2.63 -9.84
CA GLY A 146 9.34 -1.79 -9.50
C GLY A 146 8.14 -2.57 -8.94
N PRO A 147 8.26 -3.25 -7.78
CA PRO A 147 7.11 -3.85 -7.12
C PRO A 147 6.14 -2.75 -6.68
N GLU A 148 4.88 -2.91 -7.03
CA GLU A 148 3.81 -1.94 -6.78
C GLU A 148 2.48 -2.63 -6.49
N HIS A 149 1.49 -1.86 -6.00
CA HIS A 149 0.09 -2.27 -5.81
C HIS A 149 -0.01 -3.64 -5.15
N CYS A 150 0.01 -3.66 -3.86
CA CYS A 150 -0.10 -4.93 -3.13
C CYS A 150 -1.50 -5.16 -2.58
N SER A 151 -1.76 -6.39 -2.20
CA SER A 151 -2.85 -6.81 -1.33
C SER A 151 -2.39 -8.00 -0.48
N PHE A 152 -3.16 -8.36 0.54
CA PHE A 152 -2.78 -9.40 1.49
C PHE A 152 -3.84 -10.47 1.55
N ILE A 153 -3.40 -11.73 1.63
CA ILE A 153 -4.28 -12.88 1.74
C ILE A 153 -3.63 -13.92 2.67
N LYS A 154 -4.45 -14.67 3.37
CA LYS A 154 -3.99 -15.84 4.12
C LYS A 154 -4.10 -17.10 3.27
N SER A 155 -3.29 -18.10 3.62
CA SER A 155 -3.46 -19.46 3.11
C SER A 155 -4.88 -20.02 3.45
N PRO A 156 -5.37 -21.02 2.72
CA PRO A 156 -6.70 -21.60 2.97
C PRO A 156 -6.93 -22.07 4.41
N ASP A 157 -5.91 -22.51 5.12
CA ASP A 157 -5.95 -22.88 6.53
C ASP A 157 -5.67 -21.73 7.51
N GLY A 158 -5.41 -20.52 7.00
CA GLY A 158 -5.17 -19.31 7.78
C GLY A 158 -3.79 -19.22 8.45
N THR A 159 -2.90 -20.20 8.23
CA THR A 159 -1.61 -20.27 8.96
C THR A 159 -0.48 -19.49 8.33
N GLU A 160 -0.59 -19.14 7.05
CA GLU A 160 0.44 -18.43 6.31
C GLU A 160 -0.10 -17.10 5.77
N ASP A 161 0.76 -16.09 5.74
CA ASP A 161 0.48 -14.77 5.19
C ASP A 161 1.16 -14.59 3.84
N TYR A 162 0.45 -14.03 2.86
CA TYR A 162 0.91 -13.79 1.52
C TYR A 162 0.71 -12.34 1.11
N ILE A 163 1.70 -11.80 0.41
CA ILE A 163 1.57 -10.55 -0.35
C ILE A 163 1.33 -10.88 -1.82
N PHE A 164 0.27 -10.30 -2.36
CA PHE A 164 -0.02 -10.28 -3.79
C PHE A 164 0.35 -8.91 -4.32
N TYR A 165 1.18 -8.83 -5.35
CA TYR A 165 1.70 -7.58 -5.91
C TYR A 165 1.97 -7.76 -7.40
N HIS A 166 2.22 -6.67 -8.11
CA HIS A 166 2.80 -6.78 -9.43
C HIS A 166 4.24 -6.23 -9.46
N ALA A 167 5.03 -6.73 -10.38
CA ALA A 167 6.36 -6.22 -10.69
C ALA A 167 6.70 -6.51 -12.15
N ARG A 168 7.75 -5.88 -12.65
CA ARG A 168 8.26 -6.05 -14.01
C ARG A 168 9.46 -7.01 -14.00
N TYR A 169 9.72 -7.62 -15.14
CA TYR A 169 10.89 -8.49 -15.35
C TYR A 169 11.94 -7.85 -16.26
N ARG A 170 11.73 -6.59 -16.69
CA ARG A 170 12.65 -5.79 -17.50
C ARG A 170 12.60 -4.32 -17.08
N LEU A 171 13.70 -3.59 -17.35
CA LEU A 171 13.86 -2.15 -17.08
C LEU A 171 13.50 -1.24 -18.27
N GLU A 172 12.85 -1.71 -19.30
CA GLU A 172 12.57 -0.92 -20.51
C GLU A 172 11.57 0.21 -20.25
N PRO A 173 11.78 1.42 -20.84
CA PRO A 173 10.95 2.59 -20.59
C PRO A 173 9.47 2.47 -20.97
N ALA A 174 9.14 1.61 -21.92
CA ALA A 174 7.75 1.35 -22.37
C ALA A 174 7.05 0.24 -21.57
N ALA A 175 7.57 -0.11 -20.40
CA ALA A 175 7.28 -1.35 -19.68
C ALA A 175 5.97 -1.35 -18.86
N ASN A 176 5.00 -0.48 -19.12
CA ASN A 176 3.69 -0.61 -18.46
C ASN A 176 3.02 -1.97 -18.75
N ASP A 177 3.26 -2.52 -19.94
CA ASP A 177 2.69 -3.79 -20.39
C ASP A 177 3.41 -5.02 -19.81
N LEU A 178 4.53 -4.83 -19.08
CA LEU A 178 5.34 -5.92 -18.54
C LEU A 178 5.08 -6.19 -17.05
N ARG A 179 4.07 -5.58 -16.48
CA ARG A 179 3.62 -5.87 -15.10
C ARG A 179 3.03 -7.26 -15.05
N THR A 180 3.57 -8.09 -14.17
CA THR A 180 3.09 -9.45 -13.93
C THR A 180 2.62 -9.59 -12.49
N PRO A 181 1.45 -10.18 -12.25
CA PRO A 181 0.99 -10.46 -10.89
C PRO A 181 1.87 -11.54 -10.25
N ARG A 182 2.14 -11.39 -8.97
CA ARG A 182 3.00 -12.27 -8.18
C ARG A 182 2.39 -12.48 -6.80
N LEU A 183 2.58 -13.67 -6.28
CA LEU A 183 2.21 -14.06 -4.93
C LEU A 183 3.45 -14.59 -4.24
N GLN A 184 3.73 -14.12 -3.02
CA GLN A 184 4.77 -14.74 -2.20
C GLN A 184 4.41 -14.69 -0.72
N LYS A 185 4.87 -15.70 0.01
CA LYS A 185 4.74 -15.76 1.45
C LYS A 185 5.61 -14.69 2.10
N PHE A 186 5.11 -14.12 3.21
CA PHE A 186 5.89 -13.24 4.07
C PHE A 186 5.77 -13.67 5.54
N SER A 187 6.59 -13.12 6.38
CA SER A 187 6.60 -13.38 7.82
C SER A 187 6.47 -12.09 8.63
N TRP A 188 6.41 -12.23 9.92
CA TRP A 188 6.36 -11.12 10.88
C TRP A 188 7.58 -11.13 11.78
N ASP A 189 8.10 -9.96 12.10
CA ASP A 189 9.10 -9.84 13.12
C ASP A 189 8.48 -9.91 14.55
N LYS A 190 9.34 -9.96 15.57
CA LYS A 190 8.89 -10.03 16.97
C LYS A 190 8.15 -8.77 17.46
N LYS A 191 8.19 -7.68 16.70
CA LYS A 191 7.52 -6.40 17.01
C LYS A 191 6.22 -6.23 16.27
N GLY A 192 5.81 -7.21 15.43
CA GLY A 192 4.60 -7.15 14.62
C GLY A 192 4.74 -6.40 13.31
N PHE A 193 5.97 -6.21 12.80
CA PHE A 193 6.20 -5.64 11.48
C PHE A 193 6.28 -6.73 10.40
N PRO A 194 5.70 -6.50 9.21
CA PRO A 194 5.79 -7.46 8.12
C PRO A 194 7.21 -7.52 7.55
N VAL A 195 7.69 -8.73 7.29
CA VAL A 195 8.98 -9.02 6.66
C VAL A 195 8.71 -9.67 5.31
N PHE A 196 8.64 -8.85 4.26
CA PHE A 196 8.30 -9.31 2.91
C PHE A 196 9.44 -10.08 2.22
N GLY A 197 10.68 -9.87 2.67
CA GLY A 197 11.86 -10.48 2.05
C GLY A 197 12.22 -9.82 0.70
N GLN A 198 12.80 -10.60 -0.20
CA GLN A 198 13.15 -10.15 -1.56
C GLN A 198 12.05 -10.57 -2.53
N PRO A 199 11.72 -9.74 -3.54
CA PRO A 199 10.73 -10.10 -4.53
C PRO A 199 11.20 -11.30 -5.37
N ILE A 200 10.29 -12.26 -5.57
CA ILE A 200 10.61 -13.52 -6.22
C ILE A 200 10.37 -13.42 -7.74
N PRO A 201 11.29 -13.91 -8.59
CA PRO A 201 11.10 -13.94 -10.03
C PRO A 201 9.89 -14.78 -10.46
N CYS A 202 9.17 -14.37 -11.50
CA CYS A 202 7.93 -15.02 -11.94
C CYS A 202 8.13 -16.48 -12.43
N HIS A 203 9.34 -16.87 -12.83
CA HIS A 203 9.66 -18.23 -13.26
C HIS A 203 10.03 -19.16 -12.09
N VAL A 204 10.18 -18.64 -10.88
CA VAL A 204 10.50 -19.46 -9.70
C VAL A 204 9.21 -20.04 -9.12
N LYS A 205 9.13 -21.37 -9.15
CA LYS A 205 8.00 -22.09 -8.56
C LYS A 205 7.97 -21.88 -7.05
N GLN A 206 6.82 -21.49 -6.57
CA GLN A 206 6.54 -21.34 -5.13
C GLN A 206 5.87 -22.63 -4.61
N PRO A 207 6.09 -23.00 -3.34
CA PRO A 207 5.29 -24.01 -2.67
C PRO A 207 3.80 -23.64 -2.74
N LYS A 208 2.95 -24.63 -2.83
CA LYS A 208 1.48 -24.39 -2.66
C LYS A 208 1.22 -23.82 -1.28
N PRO A 209 0.30 -22.84 -1.14
CA PRO A 209 -0.14 -22.37 0.17
C PRO A 209 -0.66 -23.50 1.04
N SER A 210 -0.41 -23.43 2.33
CA SER A 210 -0.89 -24.41 3.31
C SER A 210 -2.42 -24.53 3.27
N GLY A 211 -2.95 -25.74 3.43
CA GLY A 211 -4.38 -26.00 3.34
C GLY A 211 -4.96 -26.02 1.92
N THR A 212 -4.12 -25.88 0.87
CA THR A 212 -4.61 -26.02 -0.51
C THR A 212 -5.00 -27.48 -0.78
N ALA A 213 -6.23 -27.72 -1.24
CA ALA A 213 -6.66 -29.05 -1.67
C ALA A 213 -5.77 -29.56 -2.83
N ILE A 214 -5.52 -30.88 -2.82
CA ILE A 214 -4.75 -31.58 -3.85
C ILE A 214 -5.62 -31.82 -5.07
#